data_9fea3e2604c76880aad6e11c4e149b8e
#
_entry.id   9fea3e2604c76880aad6e11c4e149b8e
#
_cell.length_a   1.000
_cell.length_b   1.000
_cell.length_c   1.000
_cell.angle_alpha   90.00
_cell.angle_beta   90.00
_cell.angle_gamma   90.00
#
_symmetry.space_group_name_H-M   'P 1'
#
loop_
_entity.id
_entity.type
_entity.pdbx_description
1 polymer ?
#
loop_
_entity_poly.entity_id
_entity_poly.type
_entity_poly.pdbx_seq_one_letter_code
_entity_poly.pdbx_strand_id
1 'polypeptide(L)'
;VGFTGADLENLLNEAALLSAKRKKRAITMAEIEEATIKVLIGAEKKSRKHIKEKDIKITGYHEAGHAVVSYYQTTQDKVQQISIIPRGMAGGYTLHRPDEDLTYTTKRYMIENIIVLLGGRVAEELILSDISSGASNDIERATDIARRMVTRYGMSEVLGPVSLGKTNDEVFLGKDYSHIRNFSETVASQIDAEVKRIVSECYEECKKTLNENMDKLNAVAEYLFKKEKIDGPEFYAIMEGKNPEQ
;
A
#
# COMPACT_ATOMS: atom_id res chain seq x y z
N VAL A 1 9.79 4.12 -13.45
CA VAL A 1 8.40 3.85 -13.83
C VAL A 1 7.50 4.74 -12.96
N GLY A 2 6.49 5.41 -13.55
CA GLY A 2 5.53 6.27 -12.86
C GLY A 2 6.02 7.68 -12.49
N PHE A 3 7.27 8.05 -12.71
CA PHE A 3 7.78 9.40 -12.46
C PHE A 3 7.62 10.31 -13.70
N THR A 4 7.12 11.52 -13.46
CA THR A 4 7.16 12.60 -14.47
C THR A 4 8.55 13.22 -14.55
N GLY A 5 8.80 14.06 -15.58
CA GLY A 5 10.05 14.82 -15.68
C GLY A 5 10.29 15.72 -14.46
N ALA A 6 9.23 16.30 -13.89
CA ALA A 6 9.31 17.13 -12.68
C ALA A 6 9.67 16.29 -11.44
N ASP A 7 9.14 15.06 -11.32
CA ASP A 7 9.49 14.16 -10.24
C ASP A 7 10.95 13.74 -10.31
N LEU A 8 11.47 13.48 -11.51
CA LEU A 8 12.89 13.16 -11.72
C LEU A 8 13.81 14.33 -11.38
N GLU A 9 13.43 15.57 -11.73
CA GLU A 9 14.17 16.77 -11.34
C GLU A 9 14.20 16.92 -9.83
N ASN A 10 13.06 16.79 -9.16
CA ASN A 10 12.96 16.85 -7.70
C ASN A 10 13.80 15.75 -7.04
N LEU A 11 13.73 14.53 -7.54
CA LEU A 11 14.51 13.39 -7.07
C LEU A 11 16.02 13.64 -7.13
N LEU A 12 16.52 14.14 -8.27
CA LEU A 12 17.94 14.44 -8.44
C LEU A 12 18.39 15.60 -7.55
N ASN A 13 17.55 16.62 -7.37
CA ASN A 13 17.82 17.72 -6.44
C ASN A 13 17.90 17.19 -4.99
N GLU A 14 16.97 16.36 -4.55
CA GLU A 14 17.01 15.74 -3.22
C GLU A 14 18.23 14.83 -3.04
N ALA A 15 18.62 14.07 -4.06
CA ALA A 15 19.83 13.25 -4.02
C ALA A 15 21.10 14.11 -3.90
N ALA A 16 21.15 15.27 -4.60
CA ALA A 16 22.25 16.22 -4.48
C ALA A 16 22.34 16.82 -3.07
N LEU A 17 21.21 17.20 -2.48
CA LEU A 17 21.15 17.70 -1.12
C LEU A 17 21.60 16.65 -0.10
N LEU A 18 21.21 15.40 -0.28
CA LEU A 18 21.67 14.27 0.56
C LEU A 18 23.18 14.05 0.44
N SER A 19 23.72 14.08 -0.79
CA SER A 19 25.16 13.94 -1.08
C SER A 19 25.95 15.06 -0.38
N ALA A 20 25.52 16.31 -0.55
CA ALA A 20 26.14 17.46 0.10
C ALA A 20 26.12 17.36 1.64
N LYS A 21 24.98 16.96 2.22
CA LYS A 21 24.83 16.74 3.67
C LYS A 21 25.75 15.64 4.20
N ARG A 22 26.00 14.61 3.41
CA ARG A 22 26.91 13.52 3.70
C ARG A 22 28.37 13.85 3.35
N LYS A 23 28.65 15.06 2.91
CA LYS A 23 29.97 15.56 2.48
C LYS A 23 30.61 14.68 1.39
N LYS A 24 29.80 14.09 0.52
CA LYS A 24 30.25 13.34 -0.65
C LYS A 24 30.52 14.27 -1.84
N ARG A 25 31.46 13.88 -2.70
CA ARG A 25 31.83 14.66 -3.91
C ARG A 25 30.97 14.37 -5.12
N ALA A 26 30.21 13.28 -5.07
CA ALA A 26 29.32 12.85 -6.16
C ALA A 26 28.06 12.19 -5.59
N ILE A 27 26.99 12.23 -6.39
CA ILE A 27 25.75 11.50 -6.13
C ILE A 27 26.00 10.04 -6.52
N THR A 28 25.70 9.10 -5.63
CA THR A 28 25.73 7.67 -5.92
C THR A 28 24.32 7.08 -5.93
N MET A 29 24.16 5.81 -6.35
CA MET A 29 22.87 5.13 -6.31
C MET A 29 22.23 5.16 -4.91
N ALA A 30 23.03 5.05 -3.85
CA ALA A 30 22.51 5.09 -2.48
C ALA A 30 21.82 6.42 -2.14
N GLU A 31 22.30 7.56 -2.66
CA GLU A 31 21.62 8.85 -2.49
C GLU A 31 20.37 8.94 -3.36
N ILE A 32 20.39 8.34 -4.56
CA ILE A 32 19.22 8.29 -5.44
C ILE A 32 18.11 7.44 -4.82
N GLU A 33 18.43 6.26 -4.31
CA GLU A 33 17.47 5.36 -3.64
C GLU A 33 16.83 6.02 -2.42
N GLU A 34 17.64 6.63 -1.55
CA GLU A 34 17.13 7.34 -0.37
C GLU A 34 16.29 8.56 -0.76
N ALA A 35 16.68 9.30 -1.80
CA ALA A 35 15.90 10.41 -2.32
C ALA A 35 14.57 9.93 -2.91
N THR A 36 14.55 8.80 -3.59
CA THR A 36 13.32 8.17 -4.12
C THR A 36 12.33 7.92 -3.00
N ILE A 37 12.77 7.27 -1.92
CA ILE A 37 11.92 6.99 -0.75
C ILE A 37 11.44 8.31 -0.11
N LYS A 38 12.33 9.31 -0.01
CA LYS A 38 11.98 10.62 0.54
C LYS A 38 10.92 11.34 -0.29
N VAL A 39 11.00 11.27 -1.62
CA VAL A 39 10.03 11.90 -2.52
C VAL A 39 8.69 11.17 -2.47
N LEU A 40 8.68 9.83 -2.43
CA LEU A 40 7.46 9.04 -2.44
C LEU A 40 6.71 9.04 -1.10
N ILE A 41 7.43 8.90 0.02
CA ILE A 41 6.84 8.62 1.34
C ILE A 41 7.08 9.80 2.30
N GLY A 42 8.17 10.53 2.11
CA GLY A 42 8.56 11.63 2.99
C GLY A 42 9.88 11.40 3.72
N ALA A 43 10.32 12.44 4.44
CA ALA A 43 11.57 12.41 5.19
C ALA A 43 11.46 11.51 6.42
N GLU A 44 12.56 10.81 6.74
CA GLU A 44 12.67 10.01 7.95
C GLU A 44 12.55 10.88 9.21
N LYS A 45 11.73 10.46 10.17
CA LYS A 45 11.60 11.12 11.47
C LYS A 45 12.79 10.78 12.36
N LYS A 46 13.61 11.76 12.68
CA LYS A 46 14.82 11.59 13.51
C LYS A 46 14.54 11.31 14.97
N SER A 47 13.38 11.73 15.51
CA SER A 47 13.05 11.55 16.92
C SER A 47 12.19 10.30 17.10
N ARG A 48 12.82 9.22 17.59
CA ARG A 48 12.15 7.96 17.95
C ARG A 48 12.03 7.77 19.47
N LYS A 49 12.47 8.74 20.26
CA LYS A 49 12.62 8.61 21.73
C LYS A 49 11.32 8.32 22.48
N HIS A 50 10.16 8.37 21.81
CA HIS A 50 8.85 8.21 22.43
C HIS A 50 7.97 7.14 21.75
N ILE A 51 8.50 6.36 20.80
CA ILE A 51 7.72 5.27 20.19
C ILE A 51 7.71 4.09 21.18
N LYS A 52 6.52 3.69 21.58
CA LYS A 52 6.33 2.56 22.50
C LYS A 52 6.60 1.25 21.77
N GLU A 53 7.14 0.25 22.48
CA GLU A 53 7.32 -1.11 21.94
C GLU A 53 6.03 -1.68 21.34
N LYS A 54 4.88 -1.37 21.96
CA LYS A 54 3.57 -1.77 21.45
C LYS A 54 3.33 -1.22 20.04
N ASP A 55 3.67 0.05 19.80
CA ASP A 55 3.46 0.70 18.51
C ASP A 55 4.41 0.13 17.45
N ILE A 56 5.66 -0.19 17.83
CA ILE A 56 6.62 -0.88 16.94
C ILE A 56 6.08 -2.26 16.54
N LYS A 57 5.51 -3.00 17.50
CA LYS A 57 4.94 -4.31 17.25
C LYS A 57 3.74 -4.23 16.31
N ILE A 58 2.84 -3.27 16.53
CA ILE A 58 1.68 -3.03 15.65
C ILE A 58 2.18 -2.73 14.24
N THR A 59 3.08 -1.75 14.07
CA THR A 59 3.61 -1.37 12.76
C THR A 59 4.32 -2.55 12.09
N GLY A 60 5.13 -3.31 12.80
CA GLY A 60 5.86 -4.44 12.23
C GLY A 60 4.96 -5.53 11.66
N TYR A 61 3.92 -5.92 12.38
CA TYR A 61 2.95 -6.88 11.86
C TYR A 61 2.07 -6.31 10.76
N HIS A 62 1.73 -5.04 10.83
CA HIS A 62 0.99 -4.33 9.79
C HIS A 62 1.74 -4.37 8.46
N GLU A 63 2.99 -3.92 8.43
CA GLU A 63 3.82 -3.91 7.22
C GLU A 63 4.17 -5.32 6.74
N ALA A 64 4.45 -6.25 7.66
CA ALA A 64 4.64 -7.65 7.31
C ALA A 64 3.38 -8.25 6.67
N GLY A 65 2.19 -7.87 7.15
CA GLY A 65 0.90 -8.30 6.58
C GLY A 65 0.76 -7.90 5.12
N HIS A 66 1.01 -6.63 4.78
CA HIS A 66 0.99 -6.15 3.39
C HIS A 66 1.97 -6.94 2.51
N ALA A 67 3.21 -7.11 2.99
CA ALA A 67 4.25 -7.77 2.23
C ALA A 67 3.96 -9.26 1.98
N VAL A 68 3.57 -9.99 3.02
CA VAL A 68 3.26 -11.43 2.91
C VAL A 68 2.06 -11.66 2.01
N VAL A 69 0.98 -10.88 2.17
CA VAL A 69 -0.19 -10.98 1.29
C VAL A 69 0.19 -10.70 -0.15
N SER A 70 0.99 -9.63 -0.41
CA SER A 70 1.45 -9.29 -1.76
C SER A 70 2.26 -10.41 -2.41
N TYR A 71 3.09 -11.13 -1.67
CA TYR A 71 3.88 -12.25 -2.18
C TYR A 71 3.03 -13.36 -2.80
N TYR A 72 1.84 -13.61 -2.25
CA TYR A 72 0.92 -14.64 -2.74
C TYR A 72 -0.03 -14.14 -3.84
N GLN A 73 -0.04 -12.83 -4.14
CA GLN A 73 -0.79 -12.30 -5.27
C GLN A 73 0.01 -12.41 -6.57
N THR A 74 -0.67 -12.69 -7.67
CA THR A 74 0.00 -13.01 -8.94
C THR A 74 0.17 -11.81 -9.87
N THR A 75 -0.65 -10.76 -9.69
CA THR A 75 -0.66 -9.57 -10.55
C THR A 75 -0.06 -8.35 -9.87
N GLN A 76 0.30 -8.45 -8.59
CA GLN A 76 0.82 -7.33 -7.84
C GLN A 76 2.32 -7.14 -8.03
N ASP A 77 2.75 -5.90 -7.89
CA ASP A 77 4.15 -5.54 -8.01
C ASP A 77 5.00 -6.15 -6.89
N LYS A 78 6.26 -6.39 -7.20
CA LYS A 78 7.21 -6.97 -6.24
C LYS A 78 7.48 -6.04 -5.08
N VAL A 79 7.57 -6.63 -3.88
CA VAL A 79 8.03 -5.92 -2.70
C VAL A 79 9.50 -5.54 -2.87
N GLN A 80 9.78 -4.25 -2.84
CA GLN A 80 11.13 -3.70 -2.93
C GLN A 80 11.74 -3.47 -1.56
N GLN A 81 10.94 -3.03 -0.61
CA GLN A 81 11.41 -2.69 0.73
C GLN A 81 10.26 -2.64 1.72
N ILE A 82 10.53 -3.10 2.95
CA ILE A 82 9.62 -3.00 4.08
C ILE A 82 10.34 -2.26 5.19
N SER A 83 9.69 -1.33 5.88
CA SER A 83 10.33 -0.59 6.97
C SER A 83 9.33 -0.17 8.04
N ILE A 84 9.77 -0.30 9.29
CA ILE A 84 9.05 0.22 10.47
C ILE A 84 9.63 1.57 10.94
N ILE A 85 10.46 2.19 10.12
CA ILE A 85 11.02 3.51 10.37
C ILE A 85 10.00 4.55 9.95
N PRO A 86 9.49 5.39 10.86
CA PRO A 86 8.48 6.38 10.51
C PRO A 86 8.99 7.43 9.52
N ARG A 87 8.19 7.70 8.48
CA ARG A 87 8.46 8.72 7.46
C ARG A 87 7.20 9.56 7.20
N GLY A 88 7.36 10.86 7.04
CA GLY A 88 6.23 11.75 6.78
C GLY A 88 5.10 11.55 7.79
N MET A 89 3.92 11.14 7.34
CA MET A 89 2.77 10.79 8.19
C MET A 89 2.66 9.28 8.48
N ALA A 90 3.46 8.44 7.82
CA ALA A 90 3.42 6.99 7.96
C ALA A 90 4.25 6.50 9.16
N GLY A 91 3.74 5.50 9.87
CA GLY A 91 4.46 4.80 10.95
C GLY A 91 5.50 3.81 10.42
N GLY A 92 5.21 3.19 9.28
CA GLY A 92 6.04 2.30 8.50
C GLY A 92 5.65 2.39 7.03
N TYR A 93 6.20 1.53 6.20
CA TYR A 93 5.80 1.39 4.80
C TYR A 93 6.24 0.06 4.20
N THR A 94 5.43 -0.43 3.27
CA THR A 94 5.77 -1.51 2.35
C THR A 94 5.81 -0.94 0.94
N LEU A 95 7.00 -0.84 0.37
CA LEU A 95 7.22 -0.26 -0.95
C LEU A 95 7.19 -1.36 -2.01
N HIS A 96 6.32 -1.19 -3.00
CA HIS A 96 6.24 -2.01 -4.19
C HIS A 96 6.86 -1.27 -5.37
N ARG A 97 7.52 -1.99 -6.24
CA ARG A 97 8.09 -1.41 -7.45
C ARG A 97 7.45 -2.05 -8.67
N PRO A 98 6.78 -1.27 -9.52
CA PRO A 98 6.32 -1.74 -10.81
C PRO A 98 7.50 -2.18 -11.66
N ASP A 99 7.44 -3.39 -12.20
CA ASP A 99 8.43 -3.87 -13.18
C ASP A 99 8.19 -3.23 -14.56
N GLU A 100 6.90 -2.92 -14.88
CA GLU A 100 6.47 -2.35 -16.15
C GLU A 100 5.37 -1.29 -15.96
N ASP A 101 5.22 -0.38 -16.94
CA ASP A 101 4.10 0.56 -16.97
C ASP A 101 2.83 -0.16 -17.45
N LEU A 102 1.85 -0.30 -16.56
CA LEU A 102 0.56 -0.90 -16.90
C LEU A 102 -0.31 0.09 -17.66
N THR A 103 -0.59 -0.19 -18.93
CA THR A 103 -1.54 0.58 -19.74
C THR A 103 -2.99 0.34 -19.31
N TYR A 104 -3.31 -0.87 -18.89
CA TYR A 104 -4.66 -1.28 -18.46
C TYR A 104 -4.61 -2.00 -17.12
N THR A 105 -5.58 -1.68 -16.27
CA THR A 105 -5.78 -2.33 -14.98
C THR A 105 -6.93 -3.33 -15.08
N THR A 106 -6.67 -4.61 -14.83
CA THR A 106 -7.69 -5.67 -14.91
C THR A 106 -8.52 -5.77 -13.62
N LYS A 107 -9.72 -6.38 -13.70
CA LYS A 107 -10.54 -6.70 -12.51
C LYS A 107 -9.73 -7.49 -11.47
N ARG A 108 -8.95 -8.49 -11.92
CA ARG A 108 -8.11 -9.31 -11.06
C ARG A 108 -7.06 -8.48 -10.33
N TYR A 109 -6.33 -7.62 -11.03
CA TYR A 109 -5.36 -6.72 -10.42
C TYR A 109 -5.99 -5.84 -9.34
N MET A 110 -7.18 -5.28 -9.59
CA MET A 110 -7.89 -4.46 -8.62
C MET A 110 -8.31 -5.24 -7.37
N ILE A 111 -8.83 -6.46 -7.53
CA ILE A 111 -9.18 -7.35 -6.42
C ILE A 111 -7.93 -7.69 -5.59
N GLU A 112 -6.86 -8.14 -6.25
CA GLU A 112 -5.61 -8.45 -5.56
C GLU A 112 -5.01 -7.23 -4.84
N ASN A 113 -5.16 -6.02 -5.42
CA ASN A 113 -4.72 -4.77 -4.77
C ASN A 113 -5.54 -4.48 -3.49
N ILE A 114 -6.86 -4.69 -3.52
CA ILE A 114 -7.70 -4.58 -2.31
C ILE A 114 -7.23 -5.58 -1.24
N ILE A 115 -6.97 -6.83 -1.62
CA ILE A 115 -6.50 -7.88 -0.70
C ILE A 115 -5.17 -7.45 -0.04
N VAL A 116 -4.22 -6.91 -0.82
CA VAL A 116 -2.93 -6.40 -0.29
C VAL A 116 -3.15 -5.22 0.66
N LEU A 117 -4.00 -4.26 0.30
CA LEU A 117 -4.32 -3.11 1.16
C LEU A 117 -4.93 -3.53 2.51
N LEU A 118 -5.68 -4.63 2.55
CA LEU A 118 -6.27 -5.14 3.79
C LEU A 118 -5.26 -5.94 4.65
N GLY A 119 -4.09 -6.29 4.10
CA GLY A 119 -3.07 -7.12 4.73
C GLY A 119 -2.64 -6.64 6.11
N GLY A 120 -2.36 -5.35 6.27
CA GLY A 120 -1.95 -4.77 7.54
C GLY A 120 -3.02 -4.89 8.61
N ARG A 121 -4.27 -4.55 8.27
CA ARG A 121 -5.42 -4.67 9.17
C ARG A 121 -5.69 -6.08 9.64
N VAL A 122 -5.63 -7.04 8.72
CA VAL A 122 -5.86 -8.46 9.02
C VAL A 122 -4.73 -9.02 9.88
N ALA A 123 -3.48 -8.65 9.63
CA ALA A 123 -2.34 -9.05 10.46
C ALA A 123 -2.47 -8.53 11.90
N GLU A 124 -2.90 -7.28 12.10
CA GLU A 124 -3.20 -6.73 13.42
C GLU A 124 -4.26 -7.58 14.14
N GLU A 125 -5.38 -7.88 13.48
CA GLU A 125 -6.47 -8.68 14.06
C GLU A 125 -5.99 -10.06 14.48
N LEU A 126 -5.27 -10.78 13.61
CA LEU A 126 -4.83 -12.15 13.85
C LEU A 126 -3.80 -12.28 14.99
N ILE A 127 -2.87 -11.32 15.07
CA ILE A 127 -1.74 -11.40 16.01
C ILE A 127 -2.03 -10.70 17.34
N LEU A 128 -2.70 -9.54 17.27
CA LEU A 128 -2.89 -8.69 18.44
C LEU A 128 -4.29 -8.86 19.06
N SER A 129 -5.19 -9.57 18.38
CA SER A 129 -6.62 -9.66 18.73
C SER A 129 -7.26 -8.29 18.93
N ASP A 130 -6.70 -7.26 18.25
CA ASP A 130 -7.09 -5.86 18.34
C ASP A 130 -6.80 -5.20 16.98
N ILE A 131 -7.34 -4.02 16.78
CA ILE A 131 -7.25 -3.28 15.53
C ILE A 131 -6.90 -1.82 15.82
N SER A 132 -6.02 -1.27 15.02
CA SER A 132 -5.60 0.12 15.17
C SER A 132 -6.23 1.05 14.13
N SER A 133 -6.15 2.34 14.38
CA SER A 133 -6.50 3.37 13.39
C SER A 133 -5.44 3.51 12.28
N GLY A 134 -4.30 2.82 12.37
CA GLY A 134 -3.22 2.86 11.39
C GLY A 134 -3.66 2.45 9.99
N ALA A 135 -4.56 1.46 9.92
CA ALA A 135 -5.11 0.96 8.65
C ALA A 135 -6.17 1.86 7.98
N SER A 136 -6.44 3.07 8.52
CA SER A 136 -7.52 3.92 7.99
C SER A 136 -7.35 4.28 6.51
N ASN A 137 -6.14 4.64 6.10
CA ASN A 137 -5.83 4.98 4.71
C ASN A 137 -5.96 3.78 3.78
N ASP A 138 -5.54 2.59 4.22
CA ASP A 138 -5.64 1.37 3.43
C ASP A 138 -7.08 0.95 3.21
N ILE A 139 -7.92 1.07 4.24
CA ILE A 139 -9.37 0.82 4.15
C ILE A 139 -10.03 1.82 3.21
N GLU A 140 -9.68 3.10 3.29
CA GLU A 140 -10.19 4.14 2.40
C GLU A 140 -9.83 3.83 0.94
N ARG A 141 -8.57 3.54 0.65
CA ARG A 141 -8.08 3.17 -0.69
C ARG A 141 -8.75 1.89 -1.20
N ALA A 142 -8.85 0.86 -0.38
CA ALA A 142 -9.53 -0.38 -0.73
C ALA A 142 -11.01 -0.14 -1.11
N THR A 143 -11.71 0.69 -0.33
CA THR A 143 -13.10 1.09 -0.59
C THR A 143 -13.22 1.88 -1.88
N ASP A 144 -12.31 2.81 -2.14
CA ASP A 144 -12.28 3.61 -3.37
C ASP A 144 -12.03 2.76 -4.62
N ILE A 145 -11.14 1.77 -4.54
CA ILE A 145 -10.91 0.82 -5.63
C ILE A 145 -12.20 0.05 -5.90
N ALA A 146 -12.81 -0.55 -4.88
CA ALA A 146 -14.07 -1.30 -5.01
C ALA A 146 -15.19 -0.42 -5.59
N ARG A 147 -15.32 0.82 -5.13
CA ARG A 147 -16.31 1.77 -5.66
C ARG A 147 -16.08 2.09 -7.13
N ARG A 148 -14.83 2.33 -7.55
CA ARG A 148 -14.49 2.55 -8.97
C ARG A 148 -14.76 1.33 -9.83
N MET A 149 -14.49 0.12 -9.33
CA MET A 149 -14.83 -1.14 -10.03
C MET A 149 -16.31 -1.21 -10.34
N VAL A 150 -17.15 -0.87 -9.36
CA VAL A 150 -18.62 -0.93 -9.50
C VAL A 150 -19.16 0.21 -10.36
N THR A 151 -18.76 1.46 -10.10
CA THR A 151 -19.39 2.63 -10.68
C THR A 151 -18.78 3.09 -11.99
N ARG A 152 -17.45 3.00 -12.13
CA ARG A 152 -16.73 3.55 -13.29
C ARG A 152 -16.43 2.49 -14.35
N TYR A 153 -16.03 1.29 -13.91
CA TYR A 153 -15.53 0.27 -14.82
C TYR A 153 -16.57 -0.81 -15.16
N GLY A 154 -17.76 -0.79 -14.54
CA GLY A 154 -18.82 -1.79 -14.79
C GLY A 154 -18.37 -3.21 -14.49
N MET A 155 -17.54 -3.40 -13.45
CA MET A 155 -16.96 -4.70 -13.08
C MET A 155 -17.82 -5.47 -12.06
N SER A 156 -19.03 -4.97 -11.71
CA SER A 156 -19.98 -5.69 -10.87
C SER A 156 -20.81 -6.65 -11.71
N GLU A 157 -21.01 -7.86 -11.22
CA GLU A 157 -21.88 -8.86 -11.86
C GLU A 157 -23.37 -8.56 -11.61
N VAL A 158 -23.68 -7.92 -10.49
CA VAL A 158 -25.06 -7.55 -10.10
C VAL A 158 -25.57 -6.36 -10.90
N LEU A 159 -24.73 -5.34 -11.05
CA LEU A 159 -25.09 -4.10 -11.76
C LEU A 159 -24.79 -4.15 -13.26
N GLY A 160 -23.97 -5.10 -13.70
CA GLY A 160 -23.56 -5.25 -15.08
C GLY A 160 -22.57 -4.21 -15.58
N PRO A 161 -22.24 -4.23 -16.90
CA PRO A 161 -21.24 -3.36 -17.52
C PRO A 161 -21.81 -1.97 -17.82
N VAL A 162 -22.26 -1.26 -16.79
CA VAL A 162 -22.84 0.08 -16.90
C VAL A 162 -21.97 1.10 -16.14
N SER A 163 -21.85 2.32 -16.68
CA SER A 163 -21.19 3.42 -15.98
C SER A 163 -22.22 4.18 -15.13
N LEU A 164 -22.10 4.07 -13.82
CA LEU A 164 -23.02 4.64 -12.83
C LEU A 164 -22.48 5.93 -12.18
N GLY A 165 -21.42 6.51 -12.70
CA GLY A 165 -20.85 7.74 -12.17
C GLY A 165 -20.17 8.55 -13.26
N LYS A 166 -20.57 9.80 -13.44
CA LYS A 166 -19.68 10.79 -13.98
C LYS A 166 -18.85 11.32 -12.82
N THR A 167 -17.58 10.98 -12.75
CA THR A 167 -16.62 11.79 -12.02
C THR A 167 -16.55 13.11 -12.77
N ASN A 168 -16.99 14.19 -12.15
CA ASN A 168 -16.65 15.53 -12.63
C ASN A 168 -15.14 15.71 -12.40
N ASP A 169 -14.32 15.27 -13.37
CA ASP A 169 -12.93 15.65 -13.50
C ASP A 169 -12.78 17.12 -13.97
N GLU A 170 -13.87 17.88 -14.00
CA GLU A 170 -13.85 19.32 -14.26
C GLU A 170 -13.56 20.08 -12.96
N VAL A 171 -12.30 20.05 -12.53
CA VAL A 171 -11.74 21.02 -11.59
C VAL A 171 -11.54 22.34 -12.34
N PHE A 172 -12.63 23.06 -12.63
CA PHE A 172 -12.54 24.47 -12.97
C PHE A 172 -13.75 25.26 -12.49
N LEU A 173 -13.46 26.31 -11.70
CA LEU A 173 -14.33 27.41 -11.31
C LEU A 173 -15.35 27.18 -10.17
N GLY A 174 -14.90 27.34 -8.93
CA GLY A 174 -15.54 28.16 -7.88
C GLY A 174 -17.05 28.06 -7.64
N LYS A 175 -17.68 26.92 -7.91
CA LYS A 175 -19.07 26.65 -7.52
C LYS A 175 -19.15 25.26 -6.92
N ASP A 176 -19.58 25.19 -5.67
CA ASP A 176 -20.14 24.00 -5.04
C ASP A 176 -21.38 23.53 -5.84
N TYR A 177 -21.14 22.74 -6.90
CA TYR A 177 -22.22 21.97 -7.47
C TYR A 177 -22.39 20.73 -6.61
N SER A 178 -23.48 20.69 -5.83
CA SER A 178 -23.98 19.47 -5.23
C SER A 178 -23.85 18.32 -6.21
N HIS A 179 -23.21 17.23 -5.79
CA HIS A 179 -23.07 15.99 -6.55
C HIS A 179 -24.46 15.53 -7.00
N ILE A 180 -24.84 15.85 -8.23
CA ILE A 180 -26.08 15.36 -8.80
C ILE A 180 -25.85 13.89 -9.09
N ARG A 181 -26.42 13.05 -8.23
CA ARG A 181 -26.45 11.60 -8.45
C ARG A 181 -27.27 11.32 -9.71
N ASN A 182 -26.67 10.68 -10.71
CA ASN A 182 -27.33 10.33 -11.96
C ASN A 182 -28.06 8.96 -11.90
N PHE A 183 -28.31 8.43 -10.68
CA PHE A 183 -28.98 7.15 -10.46
C PHE A 183 -29.93 7.23 -9.26
N SER A 184 -30.91 6.30 -9.24
CA SER A 184 -31.92 6.22 -8.19
C SER A 184 -31.36 5.78 -6.85
N GLU A 185 -32.09 6.03 -5.75
CA GLU A 185 -31.72 5.55 -4.41
C GLU A 185 -31.61 4.01 -4.35
N THR A 186 -32.41 3.30 -5.15
CA THR A 186 -32.31 1.83 -5.27
C THR A 186 -30.95 1.42 -5.83
N VAL A 187 -30.50 2.08 -6.89
CA VAL A 187 -29.17 1.81 -7.49
C VAL A 187 -28.06 2.23 -6.52
N ALA A 188 -28.21 3.33 -5.80
CA ALA A 188 -27.25 3.73 -4.76
C ALA A 188 -27.08 2.64 -3.70
N SER A 189 -28.18 2.08 -3.21
CA SER A 189 -28.16 0.98 -2.24
C SER A 189 -27.49 -0.28 -2.79
N GLN A 190 -27.71 -0.58 -4.07
CA GLN A 190 -27.04 -1.71 -4.74
C GLN A 190 -25.53 -1.49 -4.89
N ILE A 191 -25.10 -0.26 -5.23
CA ILE A 191 -23.69 0.11 -5.29
C ILE A 191 -23.04 -0.10 -3.92
N ASP A 192 -23.64 0.40 -2.85
CA ASP A 192 -23.10 0.28 -1.49
C ASP A 192 -23.04 -1.20 -1.04
N ALA A 193 -24.04 -2.00 -1.38
CA ALA A 193 -24.06 -3.44 -1.12
C ALA A 193 -22.93 -4.17 -1.86
N GLU A 194 -22.70 -3.86 -3.15
CA GLU A 194 -21.63 -4.45 -3.96
C GLU A 194 -20.25 -4.05 -3.46
N VAL A 195 -20.02 -2.79 -3.14
CA VAL A 195 -18.75 -2.31 -2.56
C VAL A 195 -18.45 -3.05 -1.27
N LYS A 196 -19.44 -3.16 -0.37
CA LYS A 196 -19.31 -3.90 0.88
C LYS A 196 -18.99 -5.37 0.62
N ARG A 197 -19.68 -6.01 -0.32
CA ARG A 197 -19.45 -7.42 -0.69
C ARG A 197 -18.02 -7.63 -1.16
N ILE A 198 -17.55 -6.81 -2.12
CA ILE A 198 -16.19 -6.92 -2.68
C ILE A 198 -15.14 -6.78 -1.58
N VAL A 199 -15.23 -5.74 -0.75
CA VAL A 199 -14.26 -5.52 0.34
C VAL A 199 -14.30 -6.65 1.36
N SER A 200 -15.50 -7.18 1.70
CA SER A 200 -15.64 -8.29 2.66
C SER A 200 -15.07 -9.59 2.10
N GLU A 201 -15.30 -9.91 0.84
CA GLU A 201 -14.73 -11.09 0.20
C GLU A 201 -13.19 -11.01 0.12
N CYS A 202 -12.64 -9.84 -0.23
CA CYS A 202 -11.21 -9.59 -0.22
C CYS A 202 -10.62 -9.72 1.21
N TYR A 203 -11.36 -9.28 2.22
CA TYR A 203 -10.95 -9.40 3.63
C TYR A 203 -10.84 -10.87 4.06
N GLU A 204 -11.83 -11.69 3.73
CA GLU A 204 -11.81 -13.13 4.05
C GLU A 204 -10.70 -13.86 3.30
N GLU A 205 -10.46 -13.54 2.03
CA GLU A 205 -9.35 -14.11 1.25
C GLU A 205 -7.99 -13.70 1.84
N CYS A 206 -7.83 -12.43 2.22
CA CYS A 206 -6.64 -11.93 2.93
C CYS A 206 -6.42 -12.70 4.24
N LYS A 207 -7.48 -12.87 5.04
CA LYS A 207 -7.44 -13.58 6.31
C LYS A 207 -7.06 -15.06 6.15
N LYS A 208 -7.57 -15.70 5.12
CA LYS A 208 -7.20 -17.07 4.74
C LYS A 208 -5.72 -17.14 4.38
N THR A 209 -5.27 -16.26 3.50
CA THR A 209 -3.86 -16.22 3.05
C THR A 209 -2.89 -16.05 4.24
N LEU A 210 -3.18 -15.15 5.16
CA LEU A 210 -2.33 -14.94 6.34
C LEU A 210 -2.39 -16.08 7.34
N ASN A 211 -3.57 -16.69 7.55
CA ASN A 211 -3.69 -17.86 8.44
C ASN A 211 -2.91 -19.07 7.94
N GLU A 212 -2.94 -19.32 6.62
CA GLU A 212 -2.20 -20.41 5.99
C GLU A 212 -0.67 -20.18 6.00
N ASN A 213 -0.23 -18.91 6.19
CA ASN A 213 1.16 -18.50 6.12
C ASN A 213 1.60 -17.72 7.37
N MET A 214 1.07 -18.11 8.53
CA MET A 214 1.35 -17.46 9.80
C MET A 214 2.83 -17.52 10.22
N ASP A 215 3.51 -18.59 9.86
CA ASP A 215 4.95 -18.77 10.05
C ASP A 215 5.76 -17.72 9.29
N LYS A 216 5.38 -17.42 8.05
CA LYS A 216 6.01 -16.39 7.22
C LYS A 216 5.74 -14.98 7.74
N LEU A 217 4.50 -14.71 8.16
CA LEU A 217 4.14 -13.45 8.79
C LEU A 217 5.01 -13.16 10.03
N ASN A 218 5.14 -14.16 10.91
CA ASN A 218 5.98 -14.02 12.10
C ASN A 218 7.46 -13.86 11.74
N ALA A 219 7.98 -14.64 10.80
CA ALA A 219 9.39 -14.55 10.39
C ALA A 219 9.75 -13.18 9.82
N VAL A 220 8.89 -12.59 8.96
CA VAL A 220 9.10 -11.24 8.41
C VAL A 220 9.02 -10.19 9.52
N ALA A 221 8.01 -10.27 10.41
CA ALA A 221 7.85 -9.32 11.50
C ALA A 221 9.04 -9.38 12.49
N GLU A 222 9.49 -10.57 12.88
CA GLU A 222 10.65 -10.74 13.77
C GLU A 222 11.94 -10.18 13.15
N TYR A 223 12.12 -10.36 11.86
CA TYR A 223 13.28 -9.80 11.16
C TYR A 223 13.21 -8.26 11.08
N LEU A 224 11.99 -7.70 10.86
CA LEU A 224 11.75 -6.25 10.94
C LEU A 224 12.06 -5.69 12.33
N PHE A 225 11.73 -6.38 13.42
CA PHE A 225 12.06 -5.94 14.77
C PHE A 225 13.56 -5.88 15.04
N LYS A 226 14.35 -6.73 14.35
CA LYS A 226 15.81 -6.75 14.49
C LYS A 226 16.50 -5.70 13.62
N LYS A 227 16.08 -5.57 12.36
CA LYS A 227 16.77 -4.72 11.37
C LYS A 227 16.05 -3.40 11.08
N GLU A 228 14.81 -3.22 11.54
CA GLU A 228 13.91 -2.08 11.29
C GLU A 228 13.58 -1.83 9.79
N LYS A 229 14.32 -2.47 8.88
CA LYS A 229 14.19 -2.37 7.43
C LYS A 229 14.62 -3.68 6.78
N ILE A 230 13.85 -4.13 5.79
CA ILE A 230 14.12 -5.32 4.98
C ILE A 230 14.08 -4.91 3.51
N ASP A 231 15.11 -5.24 2.76
CA ASP A 231 15.14 -5.04 1.31
C ASP A 231 14.51 -6.23 0.58
N GLY A 232 14.10 -6.02 -0.69
CA GLY A 232 13.42 -7.06 -1.47
C GLY A 232 14.11 -8.43 -1.46
N PRO A 233 15.42 -8.54 -1.78
CA PRO A 233 16.12 -9.82 -1.74
C PRO A 233 16.05 -10.53 -0.39
N GLU A 234 16.22 -9.80 0.72
CA GLU A 234 16.09 -10.36 2.08
C GLU A 234 14.66 -10.86 2.35
N PHE A 235 13.66 -10.08 1.94
CA PHE A 235 12.25 -10.47 2.07
C PHE A 235 11.96 -11.77 1.31
N TYR A 236 12.37 -11.86 0.04
CA TYR A 236 12.15 -13.07 -0.76
C TYR A 236 12.90 -14.28 -0.19
N ALA A 237 14.10 -14.10 0.35
CA ALA A 237 14.83 -15.16 1.04
C ALA A 237 14.03 -15.70 2.25
N ILE A 238 13.47 -14.82 3.08
CA ILE A 238 12.62 -15.22 4.21
C ILE A 238 11.38 -16.00 3.72
N MET A 239 10.71 -15.51 2.68
CA MET A 239 9.53 -16.17 2.12
C MET A 239 9.85 -17.57 1.56
N GLU A 240 11.04 -17.75 0.99
CA GLU A 240 11.51 -19.04 0.49
C GLU A 240 12.11 -19.94 1.59
N GLY A 241 12.20 -19.48 2.83
CA GLY A 241 12.78 -20.23 3.95
C GLY A 241 14.30 -20.31 3.91
N LYS A 242 14.95 -19.39 3.20
CA LYS A 242 16.40 -19.24 3.12
C LYS A 242 16.92 -18.26 4.16
N ASN A 243 18.23 -18.29 4.42
CA ASN A 243 18.85 -17.29 5.29
C ASN A 243 18.94 -15.94 4.57
N PRO A 244 18.30 -14.87 5.07
CA PRO A 244 18.32 -13.55 4.43
C PRO A 244 19.69 -12.84 4.50
N GLU A 245 20.66 -13.38 5.25
CA GLU A 245 22.01 -12.81 5.40
C GLU A 245 23.05 -13.45 4.45
N GLN A 246 22.62 -14.39 3.61
CA GLN A 246 23.45 -15.02 2.58
C GLN A 246 23.11 -14.47 1.19
#